data_03a02aec62703a048608ef8961c79e31
#
_entry.id   03a02aec62703a048608ef8961c79e31
#
_cell.length_a   1.000
_cell.length_b   1.000
_cell.length_c   1.000
_cell.angle_alpha   90.00
_cell.angle_beta   90.00
_cell.angle_gamma   90.00
#
_symmetry.space_group_name_H-M   'P 1'
#
loop_
_entity.id
_entity.type
_entity.pdbx_description
1 polymer ?
#
loop_
_entity_poly.entity_id
_entity_poly.type
_entity_poly.pdbx_seq_one_letter_code
_entity_poly.pdbx_strand_id
1 'polypeptide(L)'
;MEDRSELERIVFGQTRVILNRDLSTMNPNLALGSQGLVVGKIANYTLKVAFPKVTIGINWHDCDIVPGKTGMPTDADQPKVVPKPRHMGEE
;
A
#
# COMPACT_ATOMS: atom_id res chain seq x y z
N MET A 1 -10.02 -3.03 19.43
CA MET A 1 -9.16 -3.08 20.32
C MET A 1 -7.81 -3.12 19.80
N GLU A 2 -7.26 -4.21 19.47
CA GLU A 2 -5.94 -4.25 18.93
C GLU A 2 -5.82 -3.38 17.72
N ASP A 3 -6.87 -3.31 16.98
CA ASP A 3 -6.87 -2.56 15.74
C ASP A 3 -6.62 -1.09 15.97
N ARG A 4 -7.21 -0.55 17.04
CA ARG A 4 -7.02 0.85 17.32
C ARG A 4 -5.59 1.15 17.69
N SER A 5 -4.95 0.22 18.37
CA SER A 5 -3.55 0.43 18.73
C SER A 5 -2.69 0.58 17.50
N GLU A 6 -2.97 -0.18 16.47
CA GLU A 6 -2.20 -0.06 15.24
C GLU A 6 -2.40 1.29 14.58
N LEU A 7 -3.65 1.75 14.56
CA LEU A 7 -3.92 3.06 13.99
C LEU A 7 -3.22 4.16 14.76
N GLU A 8 -3.14 4.02 16.07
CA GLU A 8 -2.51 5.03 16.90
C GLU A 8 -1.00 5.06 16.72
N ARG A 9 -0.43 3.99 16.19
CA ARG A 9 1.01 3.94 15.95
C ARG A 9 1.41 4.54 14.62
N ILE A 10 0.44 4.92 13.81
CA ILE A 10 0.72 5.51 12.51
C ILE A 10 1.11 6.98 12.68
N VAL A 11 2.23 7.34 12.07
CA VAL A 11 2.71 8.72 12.07
C VAL A 11 2.63 9.22 10.63
N PHE A 12 1.78 10.20 10.38
CA PHE A 12 1.60 10.73 9.03
C PHE A 12 2.92 11.26 8.50
N GLY A 13 3.24 10.88 7.27
CA GLY A 13 4.48 11.30 6.64
C GLY A 13 5.67 10.43 7.00
N GLN A 14 5.49 9.41 7.82
CA GLN A 14 6.58 8.52 8.21
C GLN A 14 6.23 7.05 8.11
N THR A 15 5.05 6.67 8.58
CA THR A 15 4.68 5.25 8.62
C THR A 15 4.43 4.73 7.21
N ARG A 16 5.12 3.66 6.88
CA ARG A 16 4.94 2.99 5.59
C ARG A 16 4.03 1.80 5.77
N VAL A 17 3.16 1.57 4.81
CA VAL A 17 2.25 0.42 4.82
C VAL A 17 2.40 -0.37 3.53
N ILE A 18 2.00 -1.63 3.60
CA ILE A 18 2.04 -2.53 2.46
C ILE A 18 0.64 -3.12 2.28
N LEU A 19 0.18 -3.20 1.05
CA LEU A 19 -1.14 -3.75 0.78
C LEU A 19 -1.13 -5.25 1.05
N ASN A 20 -2.15 -5.70 1.78
CA ASN A 20 -2.27 -7.12 2.10
C ASN A 20 -3.34 -7.78 1.24
N ARG A 21 -3.84 -7.09 0.22
CA ARG A 21 -4.77 -7.66 -0.75
C ARG A 21 -4.60 -6.92 -2.06
N ASP A 22 -5.09 -7.54 -3.12
CA ASP A 22 -4.97 -7.00 -4.46
C ASP A 22 -6.13 -6.03 -4.70
N LEU A 23 -5.82 -4.76 -4.89
CA LEU A 23 -6.81 -3.74 -5.17
C LEU A 23 -6.67 -3.22 -6.60
N SER A 24 -6.08 -4.01 -7.48
CA SER A 24 -5.82 -3.58 -8.84
C SER A 24 -7.11 -3.35 -9.63
N THR A 25 -8.23 -3.89 -9.17
CA THR A 25 -9.52 -3.60 -9.82
C THR A 25 -9.95 -2.16 -9.55
N MET A 26 -9.49 -1.56 -8.43
CA MET A 26 -9.77 -0.16 -8.13
C MET A 26 -8.79 0.74 -8.85
N ASN A 27 -7.54 0.34 -8.89
CA ASN A 27 -6.48 1.13 -9.51
C ASN A 27 -5.34 0.18 -9.87
N PRO A 28 -4.88 0.20 -11.13
CA PRO A 28 -3.84 -0.75 -11.56
C PRO A 28 -2.52 -0.63 -10.80
N ASN A 29 -2.31 0.48 -10.07
CA ASN A 29 -1.10 0.65 -9.28
C ASN A 29 -1.20 0.04 -7.90
N LEU A 30 -2.30 -0.64 -7.58
CA LEU A 30 -2.56 -1.16 -6.23
C LEU A 30 -2.54 -2.68 -6.19
N ALA A 31 -1.49 -3.26 -6.70
CA ALA A 31 -1.34 -4.71 -6.64
C ALA A 31 -1.00 -5.15 -5.23
N LEU A 32 -1.27 -6.42 -4.92
CA LEU A 32 -0.89 -6.99 -3.64
C LEU A 32 0.60 -6.76 -3.40
N GLY A 33 0.95 -6.27 -2.23
CA GLY A 33 2.35 -6.03 -1.90
C GLY A 33 2.84 -4.63 -2.23
N SER A 34 2.00 -3.78 -2.82
CA SER A 34 2.39 -2.39 -3.08
C SER A 34 2.59 -1.66 -1.76
N GLN A 35 3.62 -0.85 -1.69
CA GLN A 35 3.92 -0.08 -0.48
C GLN A 35 3.63 1.38 -0.71
N GLY A 36 3.17 2.03 0.34
CA GLY A 36 2.87 3.45 0.30
C GLY A 36 3.15 4.12 1.62
N LEU A 37 3.11 5.43 1.62
CA LEU A 37 3.35 6.23 2.81
C LEU A 37 2.02 6.81 3.30
N VAL A 38 1.72 6.61 4.57
CA VAL A 38 0.51 7.18 5.14
C VAL A 38 0.73 8.66 5.34
N VAL A 39 0.00 9.48 4.60
CA VAL A 39 0.16 10.93 4.67
C VAL A 39 -1.01 11.62 5.36
N GLY A 40 -2.07 10.89 5.66
CA GLY A 40 -3.21 11.49 6.34
C GLY A 40 -4.28 10.45 6.59
N LYS A 41 -5.45 10.94 6.98
CA LYS A 41 -6.59 10.08 7.26
C LYS A 41 -7.81 10.72 6.62
N ILE A 42 -8.57 9.93 5.90
CA ILE A 42 -9.75 10.43 5.20
C ILE A 42 -11.01 10.21 6.02
N ALA A 43 -11.07 9.06 6.69
CA ALA A 43 -12.20 8.70 7.53
C ALA A 43 -11.67 7.88 8.69
N ASN A 44 -12.56 7.45 9.58
CA ASN A 44 -12.12 6.77 10.81
C ASN A 44 -11.17 5.62 10.55
N TYR A 45 -11.40 4.86 9.49
CA TYR A 45 -10.59 3.69 9.20
C TYR A 45 -10.06 3.70 7.79
N THR A 46 -10.06 4.88 7.14
CA THR A 46 -9.55 5.02 5.78
C THR A 46 -8.35 5.97 5.83
N LEU A 47 -7.21 5.44 5.45
CA LEU A 47 -5.96 6.19 5.47
C LEU A 47 -5.70 6.76 4.09
N LYS A 48 -5.12 7.95 4.06
CA LYS A 48 -4.67 8.53 2.81
C LYS A 48 -3.25 8.06 2.59
N VAL A 49 -3.05 7.25 1.57
CA VAL A 49 -1.77 6.60 1.34
C VAL A 49 -1.20 7.04 0.00
N ALA A 50 0.04 7.51 0.03
CA ALA A 50 0.74 7.95 -1.17
C ALA A 50 1.63 6.83 -1.68
N PHE A 51 1.24 6.28 -2.82
CA PHE A 51 2.06 5.31 -3.54
C PHE A 51 2.92 6.07 -4.54
N PRO A 52 3.96 5.47 -5.08
CA PRO A 52 4.81 6.20 -6.03
C PRO A 52 4.07 6.80 -7.20
N LYS A 53 2.97 6.20 -7.63
CA LYS A 53 2.25 6.66 -8.81
C LYS A 53 0.85 7.15 -8.55
N VAL A 54 0.36 7.02 -7.32
CA VAL A 54 -1.01 7.43 -7.00
C VAL A 54 -1.14 7.66 -5.51
N THR A 55 -1.97 8.62 -5.12
CA THR A 55 -2.32 8.83 -3.72
C THR A 55 -3.81 8.58 -3.60
N ILE A 56 -4.20 7.66 -2.73
CA ILE A 56 -5.58 7.22 -2.69
C ILE A 56 -5.93 6.75 -1.27
N GLY A 57 -7.22 6.74 -0.95
CA GLY A 57 -7.68 6.25 0.34
C GLY A 57 -7.67 4.74 0.38
N ILE A 58 -7.08 4.18 1.43
CA ILE A 58 -7.01 2.73 1.63
C ILE A 58 -7.57 2.43 3.02
N ASN A 59 -8.48 1.46 3.06
CA ASN A 59 -9.01 1.02 4.34
C ASN A 59 -7.88 0.37 5.14
N TRP A 60 -7.81 0.69 6.43
CA TRP A 60 -6.70 0.20 7.24
C TRP A 60 -6.63 -1.33 7.31
N HIS A 61 -7.75 -2.02 7.08
CA HIS A 61 -7.76 -3.48 7.01
C HIS A 61 -7.02 -4.02 5.79
N ASP A 62 -6.90 -3.19 4.76
CA ASP A 62 -6.33 -3.63 3.48
C ASP A 62 -4.83 -3.42 3.40
N CYS A 63 -4.24 -2.91 4.46
CA CYS A 63 -2.80 -2.70 4.49
C CYS A 63 -2.27 -2.98 5.89
N ASP A 64 -0.97 -3.24 5.96
CA ASP A 64 -0.27 -3.49 7.22
C ASP A 64 0.91 -2.56 7.33
N ILE A 65 1.28 -2.20 8.55
CA ILE A 65 2.45 -1.37 8.79
C ILE A 65 3.71 -2.19 8.46
N VAL A 66 4.65 -1.55 7.78
CA VAL A 66 5.93 -2.18 7.44
C VAL A 66 6.92 -1.78 8.53
N PRO A 67 7.26 -2.71 9.44
CA PRO A 67 8.15 -2.36 10.54
C PRO A 67 9.56 -2.05 10.03
N GLY A 68 10.16 -1.05 10.65
CA GLY A 68 11.53 -0.69 10.32
C GLY A 68 11.70 0.11 9.05
N LYS A 69 10.61 0.46 8.37
CA LYS A 69 10.67 1.26 7.17
C LYS A 69 9.86 2.51 7.35
N THR A 70 10.40 3.63 6.88
CA THR A 70 9.70 4.91 6.95
C THR A 70 9.91 5.65 5.65
N GLY A 71 9.11 6.69 5.47
CA GLY A 71 9.25 7.55 4.31
C GLY A 71 8.61 7.00 3.06
N MET A 72 8.77 7.72 1.98
CA MET A 72 8.12 7.38 0.71
C MET A 72 8.80 6.18 0.06
N PRO A 73 8.04 5.15 -0.29
CA PRO A 73 8.64 4.02 -1.00
C PRO A 73 8.99 4.42 -2.44
N THR A 74 9.88 3.64 -3.04
CA THR A 74 10.27 3.85 -4.43
C THR A 74 9.73 2.71 -5.27
N ASP A 75 9.93 2.79 -6.56
CA ASP A 75 9.53 1.70 -7.45
C ASP A 75 10.22 0.40 -7.10
N ALA A 76 11.42 0.47 -6.54
CA ALA A 76 12.16 -0.72 -6.15
C ALA A 76 11.48 -1.44 -4.97
N ASP A 77 10.66 -0.73 -4.20
CA ASP A 77 9.96 -1.32 -3.07
C ASP A 77 8.65 -1.98 -3.48
N GLN A 78 8.24 -1.82 -4.72
CA GLN A 78 6.98 -2.32 -5.19
C GLN A 78 7.13 -3.75 -5.72
N PRO A 79 6.03 -4.52 -5.75
CA PRO A 79 6.10 -5.86 -6.30
C PRO A 79 6.46 -5.78 -7.77
N LYS A 80 7.30 -6.69 -8.20
CA LYS A 80 7.66 -6.74 -9.60
C LYS A 80 6.54 -7.38 -10.35
N VAL A 81 5.85 -6.59 -11.12
CA VAL A 81 4.83 -7.10 -11.99
C VAL A 81 5.55 -7.50 -13.26
N VAL A 82 5.91 -8.75 -13.34
CA VAL A 82 6.48 -9.26 -14.56
C VAL A 82 5.36 -9.38 -15.56
N PRO A 83 5.41 -8.64 -16.66
CA PRO A 83 4.37 -8.79 -17.66
C PRO A 83 4.39 -10.23 -18.13
N LYS A 84 3.23 -10.85 -18.08
CA LYS A 84 3.17 -12.21 -18.49
C LYS A 84 3.46 -12.30 -19.91
N PRO A 85 4.32 -13.10 -20.25
CA PRO A 85 4.58 -13.27 -21.66
C PRO A 85 3.37 -13.80 -22.30
N ARG A 86 2.98 -13.73 -22.17
CA ARG A 86 2.16 -14.17 -22.43
C ARG A 86 2.18 -15.00 -23.09
N HIS A 87 2.39 -15.23 -22.52
CA HIS A 87 2.64 -15.91 -22.80
C HIS A 87 2.73 -16.47 -23.17
N MET A 88 2.58 -16.56 -23.24
CA MET A 88 2.94 -17.09 -23.44
C MET A 88 3.13 -17.66 -23.75
N GLY A 89 2.99 -17.72 -23.84
CA GLY A 89 3.21 -18.42 -24.10
C GLY A 89 3.32 -18.88 -24.41
N GLU A 90 3.22 -18.88 -24.40
CA GLU A 90 3.47 -19.39 -24.62
C GLU A 90 3.69 -19.86 -25.00
N GLU A 91 3.49 -20.03 -25.07
CA GLU A 91 3.90 -20.62 -25.24
C GLU A 91 4.08 -20.96 -25.38
#